data_c69e1b616ac01e626dd9a1bfa8345ab4
#
_entry.id   c69e1b616ac01e626dd9a1bfa8345ab4
#
_cell.length_a   1.000
_cell.length_b   1.000
_cell.length_c   1.000
_cell.angle_alpha   90.00
_cell.angle_beta   90.00
_cell.angle_gamma   90.00
#
_symmetry.space_group_name_H-M   'P 1'
#
loop_
_entity.id
_entity.type
_entity.pdbx_description
1 polymer ?
#
loop_
_entity_poly.entity_id
_entity_poly.type
_entity_poly.pdbx_seq_one_letter_code
_entity_poly.pdbx_strand_id
1 'polypeptide(L)'
;MMSISYAITVCNEFIEIQKLVPFLLEHKRDEDQIVVLFDQNNGTEGVEDFLRAKSVNYDFSWYPGNFNKDFSEWKNLLTSYCTGDYIFQIDADELPN
;
A
#
# COMPACT_ATOMS: atom_id res chain seq x y z
N MET A 1 -16.36 -10.48 13.05
CA MET A 1 -15.66 -9.23 13.37
C MET A 1 -15.24 -8.56 12.07
N MET A 2 -15.47 -7.26 11.92
CA MET A 2 -15.16 -6.55 10.67
C MET A 2 -13.68 -6.24 10.57
N SER A 3 -13.08 -6.58 9.45
CA SER A 3 -11.69 -6.29 9.18
C SER A 3 -11.57 -5.22 8.08
N ILE A 4 -10.45 -4.50 8.12
CA ILE A 4 -10.17 -3.42 7.18
C ILE A 4 -8.90 -3.76 6.41
N SER A 5 -8.95 -3.61 5.07
CA SER A 5 -7.75 -3.62 4.24
C SER A 5 -7.37 -2.18 3.94
N TYR A 6 -6.21 -1.76 4.47
CA TYR A 6 -5.64 -0.46 4.13
C TYR A 6 -4.86 -0.64 2.83
N ALA A 7 -5.40 -0.09 1.75
CA ALA A 7 -4.93 -0.34 0.39
C ALA A 7 -4.22 0.92 -0.13
N ILE A 8 -2.93 0.81 -0.35
CA ILE A 8 -2.07 1.95 -0.66
C ILE A 8 -1.53 1.81 -2.08
N THR A 9 -1.60 2.89 -2.86
CA THR A 9 -0.87 2.98 -4.13
C THR A 9 0.33 3.89 -3.92
N VAL A 10 1.50 3.47 -4.44
CA VAL A 10 2.73 4.25 -4.31
C VAL A 10 3.54 4.14 -5.61
N CYS A 11 4.24 5.21 -5.94
CA CYS A 11 5.06 5.31 -7.14
C CYS A 11 6.45 5.83 -6.75
N ASN A 12 6.57 7.14 -6.62
CA ASN A 12 7.84 7.80 -6.28
C ASN A 12 7.79 8.54 -4.94
N GLU A 13 6.76 8.29 -4.15
CA GLU A 13 6.53 8.97 -2.87
C GLU A 13 7.37 8.32 -1.76
N PHE A 14 8.70 8.46 -1.85
CA PHE A 14 9.63 7.79 -0.94
C PHE A 14 9.48 8.29 0.50
N ILE A 15 9.44 9.61 0.69
CA ILE A 15 9.31 10.19 2.03
C ILE A 15 7.94 9.87 2.61
N GLU A 16 6.91 10.01 1.80
CA GLU A 16 5.53 9.80 2.21
C GLU A 16 5.28 8.36 2.63
N ILE A 17 5.78 7.39 1.85
CA ILE A 17 5.56 5.98 2.18
C ILE A 17 6.27 5.58 3.49
N GLN A 18 7.41 6.18 3.78
CA GLN A 18 8.15 5.92 5.00
C GLN A 18 7.42 6.42 6.25
N LYS A 19 6.51 7.38 6.08
CA LYS A 19 5.67 7.87 7.17
C LYS A 19 4.36 7.10 7.25
N LEU A 20 3.76 6.82 6.11
CA LEU A 20 2.43 6.21 6.05
C LEU A 20 2.43 4.77 6.55
N VAL A 21 3.38 3.95 6.12
CA VAL A 21 3.41 2.54 6.52
C VAL A 21 3.60 2.38 8.03
N PRO A 22 4.56 3.05 8.68
CA PRO A 22 4.67 2.96 10.14
C PRO A 22 3.43 3.47 10.87
N PHE A 23 2.81 4.55 10.36
CA PHE A 23 1.59 5.08 10.95
C PHE A 23 0.47 4.03 10.94
N LEU A 24 0.27 3.36 9.81
CA LEU A 24 -0.76 2.33 9.69
C LEU A 24 -0.44 1.09 10.51
N LEU A 25 0.83 0.70 10.56
CA LEU A 25 1.27 -0.44 11.38
C LEU A 25 0.98 -0.20 12.86
N GLU A 26 1.12 1.03 13.33
CA GLU A 26 0.85 1.39 14.71
C GLU A 26 -0.64 1.37 15.03
N HIS A 27 -1.49 1.70 14.06
CA HIS A 27 -2.92 1.89 14.28
C HIS A 27 -3.78 0.70 13.87
N LYS A 28 -3.28 -0.18 12.99
CA LYS A 28 -4.09 -1.32 12.54
C LYS A 28 -4.27 -2.34 13.66
N ARG A 29 -5.39 -3.04 13.60
CA ARG A 29 -5.67 -4.17 14.49
C ARG A 29 -5.10 -5.46 13.88
N ASP A 30 -5.04 -6.56 14.67
CA ASP A 30 -4.50 -7.83 14.21
C ASP A 30 -5.28 -8.41 13.03
N GLU A 31 -6.59 -8.20 13.00
CA GLU A 31 -7.46 -8.68 11.91
C GLU A 31 -7.37 -7.81 10.65
N ASP A 32 -6.74 -6.64 10.73
CA ASP A 32 -6.64 -5.72 9.60
C ASP A 32 -5.41 -6.05 8.74
N GLN A 33 -5.48 -5.64 7.48
CA GLN A 33 -4.46 -5.91 6.47
C GLN A 33 -3.94 -4.59 5.90
N ILE A 34 -2.64 -4.53 5.62
CA ILE A 34 -2.06 -3.43 4.84
C ILE A 34 -1.56 -4.02 3.53
N VAL A 35 -2.04 -3.48 2.43
CA VAL A 35 -1.65 -3.91 1.07
C VAL A 35 -1.10 -2.70 0.32
N VAL A 36 0.10 -2.82 -0.23
CA VAL A 36 0.74 -1.74 -0.99
C VAL A 36 0.91 -2.20 -2.43
N LEU A 37 0.39 -1.41 -3.37
CA LEU A 37 0.60 -1.64 -4.79
C LEU A 37 1.60 -0.62 -5.31
N PHE A 38 2.75 -1.10 -5.78
CA PHE A 38 3.85 -0.28 -6.25
C PHE A 38 3.84 -0.21 -7.78
N ASP A 39 3.81 1.01 -8.31
CA ASP A 39 3.91 1.25 -9.76
C ASP A 39 5.38 1.15 -10.18
N GLN A 40 5.75 -0.02 -10.70
CA GLN A 40 7.15 -0.26 -11.08
C GLN A 40 7.54 0.42 -12.40
N ASN A 41 6.57 0.86 -13.21
CA ASN A 41 6.88 1.59 -14.45
C ASN A 41 7.39 2.99 -14.17
N ASN A 42 6.83 3.66 -13.17
CA ASN A 42 7.15 5.06 -12.87
C ASN A 42 7.75 5.23 -11.48
N GLY A 43 7.83 4.15 -10.72
CA GLY A 43 8.32 4.18 -9.35
C GLY A 43 9.83 4.29 -9.27
N THR A 44 10.30 4.72 -8.10
CA THR A 44 11.72 4.84 -7.84
C THR A 44 12.27 3.61 -7.13
N GLU A 45 13.54 3.35 -7.33
CA GLU A 45 14.24 2.24 -6.70
C GLU A 45 14.21 2.35 -5.18
N GLY A 46 14.29 3.57 -4.65
CA GLY A 46 14.23 3.79 -3.21
C GLY A 46 12.92 3.33 -2.58
N VAL A 47 11.80 3.55 -3.26
CA VAL A 47 10.50 3.08 -2.78
C VAL A 47 10.46 1.56 -2.79
N GLU A 48 10.89 0.94 -3.87
CA GLU A 48 10.90 -0.52 -3.98
C GLU A 48 11.79 -1.15 -2.90
N ASP A 49 12.98 -0.60 -2.69
CA ASP A 49 13.91 -1.10 -1.68
C ASP A 49 13.32 -0.98 -0.28
N PHE A 50 12.65 0.13 0.02
CA PHE A 50 11.97 0.32 1.30
C PHE A 50 10.91 -0.76 1.53
N LEU A 51 10.05 -0.99 0.53
CA LEU A 51 8.98 -1.98 0.64
C LEU A 51 9.55 -3.39 0.82
N ARG A 52 10.56 -3.73 0.04
CA ARG A 52 11.19 -5.05 0.12
C ARG A 52 11.84 -5.30 1.47
N ALA A 53 12.56 -4.31 1.99
CA ALA A 53 13.26 -4.44 3.26
C ALA A 53 12.29 -4.48 4.44
N LYS A 54 11.28 -3.62 4.44
CA LYS A 54 10.38 -3.50 5.59
C LYS A 54 9.34 -4.62 5.66
N SER A 55 8.91 -5.16 4.52
CA SER A 55 7.90 -6.23 4.52
C SER A 55 8.42 -7.53 5.14
N VAL A 56 9.73 -7.69 5.25
CA VAL A 56 10.33 -8.87 5.89
C VAL A 56 10.07 -8.85 7.40
N ASN A 57 10.08 -7.67 8.02
CA ASN A 57 10.03 -7.52 9.48
C ASN A 57 8.69 -7.00 10.01
N TYR A 58 7.82 -6.47 9.14
CA TYR A 58 6.57 -5.84 9.54
C TYR A 58 5.39 -6.46 8.81
N ASP A 59 4.23 -6.39 9.43
CA ASP A 59 3.03 -7.06 8.95
C ASP A 59 2.33 -6.24 7.86
N PHE A 60 2.89 -6.23 6.67
CA PHE A 60 2.23 -5.72 5.48
C PHE A 60 2.71 -6.47 4.24
N SER A 61 1.88 -6.43 3.20
CA SER A 61 2.19 -7.06 1.91
C SER A 61 2.32 -5.99 0.84
N TRP A 62 3.21 -6.20 -0.12
CA TRP A 62 3.34 -5.29 -1.25
C TRP A 62 3.45 -6.08 -2.55
N TYR A 63 2.96 -5.48 -3.62
CA TYR A 63 2.94 -6.12 -4.93
C TYR A 63 3.36 -5.12 -5.99
N PRO A 64 4.26 -5.51 -6.91
CA PRO A 64 4.58 -4.65 -8.06
C PRO A 64 3.48 -4.76 -9.11
N GLY A 65 3.24 -3.67 -9.83
CA GLY A 65 2.33 -3.65 -10.94
C GLY A 65 2.74 -2.60 -11.96
N ASN A 66 2.13 -2.65 -13.13
CA ASN A 66 2.42 -1.71 -14.20
C ASN A 66 1.20 -0.80 -14.42
N PHE A 67 1.31 0.43 -13.96
CA PHE A 67 0.25 1.41 -14.19
C PHE A 67 0.33 1.89 -15.65
N ASN A 68 -0.76 1.72 -16.40
CA ASN A 68 -0.84 2.08 -17.80
C ASN A 68 -1.87 3.18 -18.07
N LYS A 69 -2.04 4.08 -17.11
CA LYS A 69 -2.94 5.25 -17.21
C LYS A 69 -4.43 4.94 -17.08
N ASP A 70 -4.80 3.71 -16.81
CA ASP A 70 -6.18 3.34 -16.51
C ASP A 70 -6.33 3.23 -14.99
N PHE A 71 -6.86 4.29 -14.36
CA PHE A 71 -7.02 4.32 -12.92
C PHE A 71 -8.02 3.29 -12.41
N SER A 72 -9.07 3.01 -13.17
CA SER A 72 -10.05 1.99 -12.77
C SER A 72 -9.42 0.61 -12.71
N GLU A 73 -8.66 0.25 -13.74
CA GLU A 73 -7.93 -1.02 -13.75
C GLU A 73 -6.91 -1.10 -12.62
N TRP A 74 -6.19 0.00 -12.37
CA TRP A 74 -5.19 0.07 -11.31
C TRP A 74 -5.82 -0.14 -9.93
N LYS A 75 -6.92 0.54 -9.66
CA LYS A 75 -7.65 0.39 -8.39
C LYS A 75 -8.26 -1.01 -8.25
N ASN A 76 -8.75 -1.58 -9.34
CA ASN A 76 -9.27 -2.94 -9.32
C ASN A 76 -8.18 -3.96 -9.02
N LEU A 77 -6.99 -3.77 -9.56
CA LEU A 77 -5.85 -4.63 -9.24
C LEU A 77 -5.53 -4.55 -7.75
N LEU A 78 -5.47 -3.34 -7.20
CA LEU A 78 -5.22 -3.15 -5.77
C LEU A 78 -6.25 -3.88 -4.93
N THR A 79 -7.54 -3.70 -5.24
CA THR A 79 -8.60 -4.33 -4.45
C THR A 79 -8.58 -5.85 -4.57
N SER A 80 -8.06 -6.39 -5.67
CA SER A 80 -7.97 -7.84 -5.85
C SER A 80 -7.04 -8.51 -4.83
N TYR A 81 -6.13 -7.76 -4.25
CA TYR A 81 -5.22 -8.27 -3.21
C TYR A 81 -5.78 -8.10 -1.80
N CYS A 82 -6.91 -7.40 -1.66
CA CYS A 82 -7.48 -7.09 -0.36
C CYS A 82 -8.45 -8.18 0.09
N THR A 83 -8.37 -8.57 1.36
CA THR A 83 -9.20 -9.62 1.93
C THR A 83 -10.12 -9.14 3.05
N GLY A 84 -10.01 -7.88 3.46
CA GLY A 84 -10.81 -7.33 4.53
C GLY A 84 -12.27 -7.11 4.13
N ASP A 85 -13.13 -6.99 5.12
CA ASP A 85 -14.56 -6.69 4.90
C ASP A 85 -14.75 -5.30 4.31
N TYR A 86 -13.88 -4.37 4.69
CA TYR A 86 -13.86 -3.01 4.16
C TYR A 86 -12.50 -2.72 3.57
N ILE A 87 -12.46 -1.92 2.50
CA ILE A 87 -11.23 -1.50 1.85
C ILE A 87 -11.12 0.02 1.97
N PHE A 88 -10.06 0.48 2.61
CA PHE A 88 -9.76 1.89 2.75
C PHE A 88 -8.60 2.22 1.80
N GLN A 89 -8.89 2.91 0.71
CA GLN A 89 -7.89 3.23 -0.31
C GLN A 89 -7.19 4.55 0.03
N ILE A 90 -5.86 4.51 0.02
CA ILE A 90 -5.02 5.65 0.38
C ILE A 90 -3.96 5.82 -0.70
N ASP A 91 -3.84 7.02 -1.25
CA ASP A 91 -2.67 7.34 -2.09
C ASP A 91 -1.51 7.72 -1.17
N ALA A 92 -0.29 7.36 -1.54
CA ALA A 92 0.85 7.50 -0.64
C ALA A 92 1.15 8.95 -0.26
N ASP A 93 0.72 9.91 -1.07
CA ASP A 93 0.87 11.34 -0.76
C ASP A 93 -0.21 11.87 0.19
N GLU A 94 -1.17 11.04 0.59
CA GLU A 94 -2.21 11.39 1.53
C GLU A 94 -1.89 10.81 2.90
N LEU A 95 -1.72 11.67 3.90
CA LEU A 95 -1.51 11.21 5.26
C LEU A 95 -2.82 11.32 6.04
N PRO A 96 -3.30 10.20 6.62
CA PRO A 96 -4.50 10.26 7.45
C PRO A 96 -4.26 11.14 8.68
N ASN A 97 -5.26 11.89 9.05
CA ASN A 97 -5.19 12.72 10.27
C ASN A 97 -5.74 11.98 11.47
#